data_ca6665000479cb717991f81558d0c580
#
_entry.id   ca6665000479cb717991f81558d0c580
#
_cell.length_a   1.000
_cell.length_b   1.000
_cell.length_c   1.000
_cell.angle_alpha   90.00
_cell.angle_beta   90.00
_cell.angle_gamma   90.00
#
_symmetry.space_group_name_H-M   'P 1'
#
loop_
_entity.id
_entity.type
_entity.pdbx_description
1 polymer ?
#
loop_
_entity_poly.entity_id
_entity_poly.type
_entity_poly.pdbx_seq_one_letter_code
_entity_poly.pdbx_strand_id
1 'polypeptide(L)'
;MKLKATLTLIAASLFLAACDQSGSAAKENTKAETAKPSGNNTFVYCTAKAPLSFSPALVMEGTSYNARSQQVYNRLVEFKKGSTDLEPALAESWEISDDGLTYTFHLRKGVKFHTTKEFTPTRDFNADDVIFSFQRQLDPNHPYHNVSKGTYPYFKAMKFPDLLKSVEKVDDNTVRITLNKKDATFLASLGMDFISIYSAEYADAMLKAGKPETIDNKPVGTGPFIFVDYKTDQAAQYVANETYWKGRTPLDRLVISIVPDATTRYAKLQAG
;
A
#
# COMPACT_ATOMS: atom_id res chain seq x y z
N MET A 1 -23.05 -37.12 -64.48
CA MET A 1 -23.96 -36.29 -65.31
C MET A 1 -23.87 -34.84 -64.82
N LYS A 2 -23.31 -33.97 -65.75
CA LYS A 2 -23.57 -32.55 -65.95
C LYS A 2 -23.50 -31.63 -64.72
N LEU A 3 -22.38 -30.88 -64.41
CA LEU A 3 -21.89 -29.65 -65.03
C LEU A 3 -22.95 -28.52 -65.03
N LYS A 4 -22.68 -27.43 -64.25
CA LYS A 4 -22.63 -26.07 -64.78
C LYS A 4 -22.07 -25.09 -63.76
N ALA A 5 -20.99 -24.49 -64.20
CA ALA A 5 -20.36 -23.29 -63.64
C ALA A 5 -21.15 -22.03 -64.05
N THR A 6 -21.14 -21.01 -63.26
CA THR A 6 -21.33 -19.64 -63.76
C THR A 6 -20.40 -18.67 -63.02
N LEU A 7 -19.56 -18.12 -63.80
CA LEU A 7 -18.58 -17.03 -63.52
C LEU A 7 -19.32 -15.72 -63.79
N THR A 8 -19.18 -14.70 -62.93
CA THR A 8 -19.47 -13.33 -63.31
C THR A 8 -18.41 -12.40 -62.72
N LEU A 9 -17.65 -11.80 -63.61
CA LEU A 9 -16.71 -10.71 -63.46
C LEU A 9 -17.43 -9.37 -63.49
N ILE A 10 -16.67 -8.29 -63.19
CA ILE A 10 -16.88 -6.84 -63.48
C ILE A 10 -17.09 -6.03 -62.23
N ALA A 11 -16.43 -4.89 -61.97
CA ALA A 11 -15.38 -4.09 -62.57
C ALA A 11 -14.84 -3.11 -61.52
N ALA A 12 -13.64 -2.69 -61.71
CA ALA A 12 -12.95 -1.63 -60.99
C ALA A 12 -13.49 -0.23 -61.37
N SER A 13 -13.51 0.68 -60.44
CA SER A 13 -13.48 2.11 -60.73
C SER A 13 -12.64 2.85 -59.71
N LEU A 14 -11.48 3.31 -60.18
CA LEU A 14 -10.66 4.36 -59.59
C LEU A 14 -11.40 5.70 -59.68
N PHE A 15 -11.40 6.46 -58.57
CA PHE A 15 -11.47 7.92 -58.63
C PHE A 15 -10.36 8.52 -57.80
N LEU A 16 -9.38 9.12 -58.50
CA LEU A 16 -8.50 10.15 -57.95
C LEU A 16 -9.24 11.48 -58.01
N ALA A 17 -9.21 12.24 -56.94
CA ALA A 17 -9.32 13.69 -57.00
C ALA A 17 -8.48 14.29 -55.88
N ALA A 18 -7.68 15.27 -56.25
CA ALA A 18 -6.62 15.93 -55.50
C ALA A 18 -7.12 17.11 -54.66
N CYS A 19 -6.31 17.42 -53.63
CA CYS A 19 -6.00 18.72 -52.99
C CYS A 19 -7.05 19.83 -52.93
N ASP A 20 -7.33 20.30 -51.67
CA ASP A 20 -6.98 21.69 -51.35
C ASP A 20 -6.79 21.89 -49.84
N GLN A 21 -5.92 22.85 -49.50
CA GLN A 21 -5.50 23.27 -48.18
C GLN A 21 -6.52 24.19 -47.52
N SER A 22 -6.72 24.07 -46.20
CA SER A 22 -6.51 25.18 -45.25
C SER A 22 -7.08 24.86 -43.86
N GLY A 23 -6.20 24.84 -42.90
CA GLY A 23 -6.27 25.42 -41.59
C GLY A 23 -7.45 25.15 -40.64
N SER A 24 -7.22 24.34 -39.59
CA SER A 24 -7.46 24.77 -38.22
C SER A 24 -7.08 23.62 -37.26
N ALA A 25 -6.09 23.85 -36.40
CA ALA A 25 -5.68 22.92 -35.35
C ALA A 25 -6.75 22.89 -34.25
N ALA A 26 -7.58 21.87 -34.25
CA ALA A 26 -8.33 21.47 -33.06
C ALA A 26 -7.49 20.44 -32.29
N LYS A 27 -6.98 20.83 -31.14
CA LYS A 27 -6.41 19.90 -30.16
C LYS A 27 -7.51 19.00 -29.65
N GLU A 28 -7.60 17.82 -30.20
CA GLU A 28 -8.40 16.74 -29.63
C GLU A 28 -7.67 16.22 -28.36
N ASN A 29 -8.23 16.61 -27.23
CA ASN A 29 -7.83 16.14 -25.91
C ASN A 29 -8.40 14.71 -25.77
N THR A 30 -7.72 13.71 -26.32
CA THR A 30 -8.01 12.30 -26.07
C THR A 30 -7.67 12.02 -24.61
N LYS A 31 -8.67 12.12 -23.74
CA LYS A 31 -8.66 11.42 -22.46
C LYS A 31 -8.31 9.97 -22.76
N ALA A 32 -7.15 9.53 -22.32
CA ALA A 32 -6.82 8.12 -22.31
C ALA A 32 -7.85 7.42 -21.40
N GLU A 33 -8.83 6.81 -22.00
CA GLU A 33 -9.73 5.88 -21.36
C GLU A 33 -8.86 4.68 -20.96
N THR A 34 -8.54 4.58 -19.67
CA THR A 34 -7.83 3.42 -19.13
C THR A 34 -8.74 2.22 -19.31
N ALA A 35 -8.45 1.44 -20.36
CA ALA A 35 -9.11 0.17 -20.60
C ALA A 35 -9.03 -0.67 -19.33
N LYS A 36 -10.17 -1.10 -18.78
CA LYS A 36 -10.23 -2.11 -17.71
C LYS A 36 -9.47 -3.32 -18.21
N PRO A 37 -8.46 -3.82 -17.45
CA PRO A 37 -7.79 -5.06 -17.82
C PRO A 37 -8.82 -6.19 -17.84
N SER A 38 -9.13 -6.72 -19.01
CA SER A 38 -9.95 -7.93 -19.17
C SER A 38 -9.07 -9.16 -19.05
N GLY A 39 -8.51 -9.42 -17.87
CA GLY A 39 -7.66 -10.57 -17.64
C GLY A 39 -7.33 -10.72 -16.16
N ASN A 40 -7.18 -11.95 -15.70
CA ASN A 40 -6.80 -12.26 -14.32
C ASN A 40 -5.27 -12.05 -14.17
N ASN A 41 -4.82 -10.79 -14.15
CA ASN A 41 -3.42 -10.40 -14.00
C ASN A 41 -2.93 -10.72 -12.60
N THR A 42 -2.42 -11.94 -12.42
CA THR A 42 -1.86 -12.41 -11.15
C THR A 42 -0.33 -12.37 -11.22
N PHE A 43 0.29 -11.70 -10.24
CA PHE A 43 1.73 -11.81 -10.01
C PHE A 43 2.00 -12.77 -8.86
N VAL A 44 2.89 -13.75 -9.10
CA VAL A 44 3.31 -14.72 -8.08
C VAL A 44 4.76 -14.44 -7.71
N TYR A 45 4.98 -14.11 -6.45
CA TYR A 45 6.32 -13.91 -5.89
C TYR A 45 6.70 -15.09 -5.00
N CYS A 46 7.73 -15.84 -5.37
CA CYS A 46 8.19 -17.00 -4.60
C CYS A 46 9.23 -16.59 -3.55
N THR A 47 8.99 -16.97 -2.28
CA THR A 47 9.90 -16.74 -1.15
C THR A 47 10.44 -18.05 -0.60
N ALA A 48 11.62 -18.00 0.05
CA ALA A 48 12.20 -19.17 0.69
C ALA A 48 11.61 -19.48 2.07
N LYS A 49 11.00 -18.48 2.72
CA LYS A 49 10.49 -18.58 4.10
C LYS A 49 9.10 -17.98 4.20
N ALA A 50 8.34 -18.46 5.17
CA ALA A 50 7.08 -17.88 5.58
C ALA A 50 7.30 -16.50 6.22
N PRO A 51 6.35 -15.53 6.06
CA PRO A 51 6.37 -14.31 6.85
C PRO A 51 6.14 -14.63 8.33
N LEU A 52 6.93 -14.02 9.21
CA LEU A 52 6.82 -14.19 10.65
C LEU A 52 5.65 -13.40 11.24
N SER A 53 5.24 -12.32 10.58
CA SER A 53 4.11 -11.48 10.99
C SER A 53 3.64 -10.62 9.83
N PHE A 54 2.36 -10.27 9.83
CA PHE A 54 1.80 -9.27 8.91
C PHE A 54 1.75 -7.87 9.54
N SER A 55 2.27 -7.69 10.74
CA SER A 55 2.38 -6.38 11.41
C SER A 55 3.77 -5.77 11.19
N PRO A 56 3.88 -4.60 10.54
CA PRO A 56 5.16 -3.93 10.32
C PRO A 56 5.94 -3.58 11.59
N ALA A 57 5.24 -3.28 12.69
CA ALA A 57 5.86 -2.88 13.93
C ALA A 57 6.56 -4.03 14.70
N LEU A 58 6.21 -5.30 14.42
CA LEU A 58 6.59 -6.42 15.29
C LEU A 58 7.86 -7.15 14.89
N VAL A 59 8.24 -7.17 13.62
CA VAL A 59 9.38 -7.96 13.13
C VAL A 59 10.21 -7.22 12.08
N MET A 60 11.50 -7.60 11.98
CA MET A 60 12.53 -6.98 11.15
C MET A 60 13.08 -7.99 10.15
N GLU A 61 12.24 -8.56 9.27
CA GLU A 61 12.76 -9.52 8.28
C GLU A 61 12.12 -9.33 6.89
N GLY A 62 12.91 -9.63 5.84
CA GLY A 62 12.58 -9.26 4.46
C GLY A 62 11.33 -9.94 3.90
N THR A 63 11.04 -11.20 4.27
CA THR A 63 9.85 -11.90 3.77
C THR A 63 8.58 -11.27 4.31
N SER A 64 8.53 -10.97 5.63
CA SER A 64 7.41 -10.25 6.23
C SER A 64 7.27 -8.84 5.64
N TYR A 65 8.40 -8.13 5.42
CA TYR A 65 8.39 -6.83 4.76
C TYR A 65 7.70 -6.90 3.38
N ASN A 66 8.09 -7.85 2.54
CA ASN A 66 7.49 -8.03 1.21
C ASN A 66 6.01 -8.41 1.26
N ALA A 67 5.60 -9.13 2.32
CA ALA A 67 4.22 -9.58 2.47
C ALA A 67 3.25 -8.50 2.99
N ARG A 68 3.76 -7.38 3.55
CA ARG A 68 2.90 -6.40 4.23
C ARG A 68 3.19 -4.95 3.90
N SER A 69 4.46 -4.52 4.03
CA SER A 69 4.78 -3.10 4.24
C SER A 69 4.53 -2.21 3.02
N GLN A 70 4.67 -2.76 1.81
CA GLN A 70 4.38 -2.03 0.58
C GLN A 70 3.05 -2.44 -0.07
N GLN A 71 2.51 -3.58 0.34
CA GLN A 71 1.31 -4.13 -0.26
C GLN A 71 0.06 -3.62 0.47
N VAL A 72 0.08 -3.64 1.80
CA VAL A 72 -1.09 -3.41 2.64
C VAL A 72 -1.09 -2.03 3.27
N TYR A 73 0.08 -1.51 3.64
CA TYR A 73 0.18 -0.29 4.46
C TYR A 73 0.78 0.89 3.70
N ASN A 74 0.46 2.10 4.17
CA ASN A 74 1.17 3.32 3.85
C ASN A 74 1.69 3.99 5.13
N ARG A 75 2.52 5.02 4.96
CA ARG A 75 3.16 5.84 6.00
C ARG A 75 2.81 7.30 5.80
N LEU A 76 3.21 8.17 6.73
CA LEU A 76 3.02 9.62 6.57
C LEU A 76 3.80 10.16 5.38
N VAL A 77 5.05 9.72 5.26
CA VAL A 77 5.94 10.02 4.13
C VAL A 77 6.50 8.72 3.56
N GLU A 78 7.00 8.75 2.36
CA GLU A 78 7.65 7.58 1.74
C GLU A 78 8.88 8.00 0.94
N PHE A 79 9.74 7.05 0.62
CA PHE A 79 10.86 7.29 -0.27
C PHE A 79 10.40 7.28 -1.72
N LYS A 80 10.87 8.23 -2.52
CA LYS A 80 10.71 8.18 -3.98
C LYS A 80 11.32 6.89 -4.50
N LYS A 81 10.66 6.28 -5.47
CA LYS A 81 11.13 5.02 -6.05
C LYS A 81 12.55 5.14 -6.59
N GLY A 82 13.46 4.32 -6.07
CA GLY A 82 14.87 4.29 -6.47
C GLY A 82 15.71 5.46 -5.92
N SER A 83 15.21 6.19 -4.94
CA SER A 83 15.90 7.33 -4.29
C SER A 83 15.83 7.23 -2.77
N THR A 84 16.65 8.03 -2.10
CA THR A 84 16.57 8.32 -0.66
C THR A 84 15.78 9.60 -0.36
N ASP A 85 15.32 10.31 -1.39
CA ASP A 85 14.47 11.48 -1.23
C ASP A 85 13.10 11.08 -0.72
N LEU A 86 12.53 11.92 0.12
CA LEU A 86 11.19 11.74 0.65
C LEU A 86 10.15 12.43 -0.24
N GLU A 87 8.98 11.82 -0.29
CA GLU A 87 7.79 12.40 -0.90
C GLU A 87 6.57 12.27 0.02
N PRO A 88 5.56 13.14 -0.16
CA PRO A 88 4.28 13.03 0.55
C PRO A 88 3.59 11.69 0.31
N ALA A 89 3.05 11.10 1.40
CA ALA A 89 2.22 9.89 1.32
C ALA A 89 0.87 10.14 2.01
N LEU A 90 0.61 9.57 3.18
CA LEU A 90 -0.62 9.86 3.95
C LEU A 90 -0.62 11.28 4.52
N ALA A 91 0.54 11.92 4.69
CA ALA A 91 0.63 13.36 4.85
C ALA A 91 0.82 14.00 3.47
N GLU A 92 0.01 15.01 3.15
CA GLU A 92 0.13 15.80 1.91
C GLU A 92 1.27 16.81 1.99
N SER A 93 1.54 17.28 3.20
CA SER A 93 2.61 18.23 3.52
C SER A 93 2.96 18.16 5.00
N TRP A 94 4.07 18.78 5.35
CA TRP A 94 4.49 18.97 6.74
C TRP A 94 5.26 20.26 6.90
N GLU A 95 5.24 20.77 8.13
CA GLU A 95 5.99 21.93 8.57
C GLU A 95 6.95 21.53 9.68
N ILE A 96 8.10 22.15 9.72
CA ILE A 96 9.11 21.93 10.77
C ILE A 96 9.36 23.28 11.43
N SER A 97 9.25 23.33 12.76
CA SER A 97 9.55 24.54 13.53
C SER A 97 11.03 24.98 13.38
N ASP A 98 11.32 26.25 13.56
CA ASP A 98 12.68 26.82 13.41
C ASP A 98 13.71 26.15 14.35
N ASP A 99 13.24 25.70 15.51
CA ASP A 99 14.07 24.94 16.45
C ASP A 99 14.27 23.48 16.04
N GLY A 100 13.60 23.00 14.97
CA GLY A 100 13.70 21.64 14.46
C GLY A 100 13.17 20.57 15.39
N LEU A 101 12.34 20.93 16.38
CA LEU A 101 11.81 20.00 17.39
C LEU A 101 10.36 19.62 17.15
N THR A 102 9.59 20.43 16.40
CA THR A 102 8.17 20.19 16.18
C THR A 102 7.89 19.98 14.70
N TYR A 103 7.19 18.89 14.39
CA TYR A 103 6.75 18.52 13.06
C TYR A 103 5.23 18.50 13.03
N THR A 104 4.62 19.33 12.17
CA THR A 104 3.17 19.37 11.96
C THR A 104 2.85 18.74 10.61
N PHE A 105 2.09 17.65 10.61
CA PHE A 105 1.73 16.92 9.39
C PHE A 105 0.27 17.21 9.04
N HIS A 106 0.01 17.63 7.80
CA HIS A 106 -1.31 17.78 7.22
C HIS A 106 -1.69 16.50 6.49
N LEU A 107 -2.73 15.83 6.97
CA LEU A 107 -3.12 14.50 6.53
C LEU A 107 -4.00 14.55 5.28
N ARG A 108 -3.80 13.60 4.39
CA ARG A 108 -4.61 13.40 3.18
C ARG A 108 -6.03 13.01 3.55
N LYS A 109 -7.01 13.69 2.93
CA LYS A 109 -8.44 13.40 3.10
C LYS A 109 -8.91 12.36 2.09
N GLY A 110 -10.00 11.65 2.42
CA GLY A 110 -10.66 10.71 1.51
C GLY A 110 -9.90 9.40 1.30
N VAL A 111 -8.86 9.11 2.09
CA VAL A 111 -8.14 7.84 2.03
C VAL A 111 -8.93 6.76 2.77
N LYS A 112 -9.24 5.68 2.07
CA LYS A 112 -10.02 4.58 2.63
C LYS A 112 -9.14 3.45 3.13
N PHE A 113 -9.50 2.88 4.29
CA PHE A 113 -8.97 1.60 4.71
C PHE A 113 -9.60 0.45 3.92
N HIS A 114 -8.91 -0.68 3.88
CA HIS A 114 -9.39 -1.89 3.21
C HIS A 114 -10.65 -2.42 3.87
N THR A 115 -11.62 -2.84 3.06
CA THR A 115 -12.71 -3.71 3.50
C THR A 115 -12.27 -5.16 3.37
N THR A 116 -12.40 -5.93 4.43
CA THR A 116 -12.05 -7.35 4.51
C THR A 116 -13.22 -8.17 5.07
N LYS A 117 -13.04 -9.47 5.23
CA LYS A 117 -14.04 -10.33 5.88
C LYS A 117 -14.23 -9.99 7.36
N GLU A 118 -13.18 -9.51 8.00
CA GLU A 118 -13.13 -9.21 9.43
C GLU A 118 -13.62 -7.80 9.75
N PHE A 119 -13.57 -6.88 8.75
CA PHE A 119 -13.78 -5.46 9.02
C PHE A 119 -14.28 -4.69 7.79
N THR A 120 -15.25 -3.83 8.01
CA THR A 120 -15.70 -2.82 7.06
C THR A 120 -15.54 -1.44 7.70
N PRO A 121 -14.66 -0.56 7.18
CA PRO A 121 -14.47 0.78 7.70
C PRO A 121 -15.75 1.61 7.65
N THR A 122 -16.03 2.39 8.69
CA THR A 122 -17.15 3.34 8.72
C THR A 122 -16.70 4.79 8.48
N ARG A 123 -15.39 5.04 8.53
CA ARG A 123 -14.76 6.34 8.28
C ARG A 123 -13.49 6.20 7.42
N ASP A 124 -13.07 7.33 6.87
CA ASP A 124 -11.78 7.45 6.20
C ASP A 124 -10.62 7.56 7.23
N PHE A 125 -9.39 7.41 6.73
CA PHE A 125 -8.15 7.68 7.48
C PHE A 125 -8.17 9.09 8.06
N ASN A 126 -7.75 9.20 9.32
CA ASN A 126 -7.60 10.47 10.02
C ASN A 126 -6.47 10.43 11.08
N ALA A 127 -6.38 11.49 11.89
CA ALA A 127 -5.36 11.64 12.92
C ALA A 127 -5.41 10.54 14.00
N ASP A 128 -6.58 9.98 14.33
CA ASP A 128 -6.69 8.92 15.33
C ASP A 128 -5.89 7.67 14.94
N ASP A 129 -5.80 7.36 13.65
CA ASP A 129 -5.03 6.24 13.12
C ASP A 129 -3.53 6.45 13.28
N VAL A 130 -3.07 7.69 13.11
CA VAL A 130 -1.68 8.08 13.36
C VAL A 130 -1.35 7.96 14.85
N ILE A 131 -2.19 8.55 15.71
CA ILE A 131 -2.03 8.48 17.18
C ILE A 131 -1.97 7.01 17.63
N PHE A 132 -2.91 6.18 17.21
CA PHE A 132 -2.94 4.75 17.53
C PHE A 132 -1.62 4.06 17.14
N SER A 133 -1.13 4.31 15.91
CA SER A 133 0.05 3.64 15.36
C SER A 133 1.32 3.96 16.13
N PHE A 134 1.44 5.18 16.64
CA PHE A 134 2.56 5.59 17.49
C PHE A 134 2.37 5.15 18.94
N GLN A 135 1.21 5.39 19.54
CA GLN A 135 0.97 5.09 20.97
C GLN A 135 1.03 3.60 21.26
N ARG A 136 0.58 2.75 20.36
CA ARG A 136 0.76 1.31 20.46
C ARG A 136 2.21 0.90 20.72
N GLN A 137 3.17 1.59 20.10
CA GLN A 137 4.60 1.30 20.23
C GLN A 137 5.26 2.06 21.38
N LEU A 138 4.77 3.26 21.69
CA LEU A 138 5.38 4.20 22.62
C LEU A 138 4.91 4.00 24.08
N ASP A 139 3.59 3.83 24.30
CA ASP A 139 3.01 3.77 25.63
C ASP A 139 2.87 2.33 26.13
N PRO A 140 3.63 1.91 27.16
CA PRO A 140 3.52 0.56 27.74
C PRO A 140 2.12 0.23 28.31
N ASN A 141 1.30 1.26 28.63
CA ASN A 141 -0.05 1.09 29.15
C ASN A 141 -1.12 1.04 28.05
N HIS A 142 -0.73 1.30 26.79
CA HIS A 142 -1.66 1.21 25.69
C HIS A 142 -2.21 -0.22 25.53
N PRO A 143 -3.53 -0.44 25.36
CA PRO A 143 -4.14 -1.76 25.30
C PRO A 143 -3.51 -2.70 24.28
N TYR A 144 -2.96 -2.15 23.23
CA TYR A 144 -2.30 -2.90 22.16
C TYR A 144 -0.79 -3.09 22.33
N HIS A 145 -0.16 -2.46 23.35
CA HIS A 145 1.30 -2.50 23.48
C HIS A 145 1.84 -3.93 23.61
N ASN A 146 1.18 -4.76 24.40
CA ASN A 146 1.59 -6.14 24.68
C ASN A 146 0.89 -7.19 23.81
N VAL A 147 0.01 -6.77 22.91
CA VAL A 147 -0.66 -7.69 21.97
C VAL A 147 0.38 -8.32 21.06
N SER A 148 0.20 -9.62 20.75
CA SER A 148 1.13 -10.41 19.91
C SER A 148 2.58 -10.40 20.40
N LYS A 149 2.80 -10.23 21.73
CA LYS A 149 4.13 -10.12 22.36
C LYS A 149 4.98 -9.01 21.74
N GLY A 150 4.37 -7.84 21.50
CA GLY A 150 5.01 -6.68 20.87
C GLY A 150 6.31 -6.28 21.55
N THR A 151 7.42 -6.36 20.83
CA THR A 151 8.75 -5.93 21.29
C THR A 151 9.22 -4.67 20.57
N TYR A 152 8.60 -4.32 19.44
CA TYR A 152 8.87 -3.14 18.62
C TYR A 152 10.37 -2.92 18.33
N PRO A 153 11.04 -3.91 17.69
CA PRO A 153 12.50 -3.92 17.61
C PRO A 153 13.08 -2.73 16.85
N TYR A 154 12.47 -2.31 15.72
CA TYR A 154 12.91 -1.12 15.00
C TYR A 154 12.63 0.16 15.75
N PHE A 155 11.46 0.31 16.35
CA PHE A 155 11.10 1.49 17.11
C PHE A 155 12.08 1.75 18.25
N LYS A 156 12.49 0.67 18.94
CA LYS A 156 13.50 0.74 20.00
C LYS A 156 14.92 0.94 19.46
N ALA A 157 15.31 0.25 18.38
CA ALA A 157 16.63 0.39 17.78
C ALA A 157 16.89 1.81 17.24
N MET A 158 15.85 2.43 16.69
CA MET A 158 15.87 3.83 16.23
C MET A 158 15.68 4.84 17.38
N LYS A 159 15.61 4.36 18.64
CA LYS A 159 15.50 5.18 19.86
C LYS A 159 14.30 6.13 19.88
N PHE A 160 13.21 5.74 19.23
CA PHE A 160 11.97 6.52 19.21
C PHE A 160 11.40 6.77 20.63
N PRO A 161 11.45 5.81 21.60
CA PRO A 161 11.01 6.08 22.96
C PRO A 161 11.74 7.26 23.63
N ASP A 162 13.04 7.44 23.35
CA ASP A 162 13.84 8.54 23.91
C ASP A 162 13.72 9.82 23.06
N LEU A 163 13.45 9.67 21.77
CA LEU A 163 13.40 10.76 20.80
C LEU A 163 12.06 11.51 20.86
N LEU A 164 10.95 10.78 20.94
CA LEU A 164 9.61 11.36 20.94
C LEU A 164 9.26 11.97 22.30
N LYS A 165 8.85 13.24 22.28
CA LYS A 165 8.26 13.92 23.44
C LYS A 165 6.75 13.75 23.46
N SER A 166 6.10 13.98 22.32
CA SER A 166 4.67 13.80 22.17
C SER A 166 4.28 13.50 20.72
N VAL A 167 3.15 12.82 20.54
CA VAL A 167 2.43 12.66 19.28
C VAL A 167 0.98 13.03 19.56
N GLU A 168 0.51 14.14 18.98
CA GLU A 168 -0.74 14.80 19.36
C GLU A 168 -1.65 15.00 18.16
N LYS A 169 -2.93 14.73 18.34
CA LYS A 169 -3.99 15.12 17.42
C LYS A 169 -4.28 16.61 17.61
N VAL A 170 -4.06 17.43 16.58
CA VAL A 170 -4.44 18.84 16.58
C VAL A 170 -5.91 18.95 16.14
N ASP A 171 -6.25 18.26 15.06
CA ASP A 171 -7.62 18.08 14.56
C ASP A 171 -7.68 16.75 13.77
N ASP A 172 -8.79 16.44 13.11
CA ASP A 172 -8.97 15.18 12.39
C ASP A 172 -7.99 14.99 11.23
N ASN A 173 -7.40 16.06 10.70
CA ASN A 173 -6.48 16.00 9.57
C ASN A 173 -5.11 16.62 9.87
N THR A 174 -4.81 16.88 11.14
CA THR A 174 -3.54 17.48 11.53
C THR A 174 -2.96 16.77 12.76
N VAL A 175 -1.72 16.29 12.63
CA VAL A 175 -0.97 15.66 13.72
C VAL A 175 0.29 16.45 13.98
N ARG A 176 0.60 16.65 15.24
CA ARG A 176 1.85 17.26 15.71
C ARG A 176 2.72 16.24 16.41
N ILE A 177 3.98 16.15 15.98
CA ILE A 177 5.00 15.33 16.64
C ILE A 177 6.07 16.24 17.19
N THR A 178 6.33 16.16 18.48
CA THR A 178 7.38 16.93 19.16
C THR A 178 8.49 15.99 19.60
N LEU A 179 9.73 16.41 19.39
CA LEU A 179 10.94 15.68 19.76
C LEU A 179 11.55 16.23 21.04
N ASN A 180 12.23 15.38 21.80
CA ASN A 180 13.04 15.76 22.95
C ASN A 180 14.37 16.45 22.54
N LYS A 181 14.86 16.13 21.35
CA LYS A 181 16.10 16.70 20.76
C LYS A 181 16.00 16.69 19.25
N LYS A 182 16.76 17.57 18.60
CA LYS A 182 16.88 17.58 17.12
C LYS A 182 17.43 16.24 16.62
N ASP A 183 16.83 15.72 15.57
CA ASP A 183 17.29 14.54 14.86
C ASP A 183 17.10 14.73 13.35
N ALA A 184 18.20 14.82 12.61
CA ALA A 184 18.19 15.04 11.17
C ALA A 184 17.62 13.85 10.39
N THR A 185 17.57 12.66 11.00
CA THR A 185 17.09 11.43 10.36
C THR A 185 15.63 11.12 10.69
N PHE A 186 15.02 11.89 11.61
CA PHE A 186 13.66 11.63 12.08
C PHE A 186 12.65 11.54 10.94
N LEU A 187 12.63 12.54 10.04
CA LEU A 187 11.68 12.56 8.92
C LEU A 187 11.88 11.35 7.97
N ALA A 188 13.13 10.97 7.69
CA ALA A 188 13.46 9.79 6.89
C ALA A 188 13.02 8.50 7.59
N SER A 189 13.14 8.44 8.92
CA SER A 189 12.69 7.30 9.71
C SER A 189 11.16 7.09 9.65
N LEU A 190 10.38 8.15 9.42
CA LEU A 190 8.93 8.06 9.20
C LEU A 190 8.58 7.41 7.84
N GLY A 191 9.52 7.31 6.91
CA GLY A 191 9.37 6.56 5.66
C GLY A 191 9.63 5.05 5.80
N MET A 192 10.11 4.59 6.96
CA MET A 192 10.39 3.18 7.22
C MET A 192 9.11 2.40 7.59
N ASP A 193 9.13 1.10 7.38
CA ASP A 193 7.93 0.24 7.50
C ASP A 193 7.37 0.12 8.93
N PHE A 194 8.22 0.17 9.95
CA PHE A 194 7.78 0.06 11.36
C PHE A 194 6.88 1.22 11.81
N ILE A 195 6.85 2.33 11.07
CA ILE A 195 5.95 3.48 11.26
C ILE A 195 4.77 3.44 10.25
N SER A 196 4.39 2.27 9.77
CA SER A 196 3.18 2.10 8.99
C SER A 196 1.93 2.46 9.80
N ILE A 197 0.94 3.05 9.13
CA ILE A 197 -0.29 3.51 9.78
C ILE A 197 -1.33 2.40 9.79
N TYR A 198 -1.83 2.06 10.97
CA TYR A 198 -2.89 1.09 11.24
C TYR A 198 -4.23 1.80 11.38
N SER A 199 -5.32 1.08 11.14
CA SER A 199 -6.66 1.56 11.45
C SER A 199 -6.96 1.46 12.94
N ALA A 200 -7.15 2.59 13.60
CA ALA A 200 -7.59 2.62 15.01
C ALA A 200 -9.00 2.03 15.16
N GLU A 201 -9.87 2.28 14.18
CA GLU A 201 -11.24 1.74 14.17
C GLU A 201 -11.24 0.20 14.09
N TYR A 202 -10.38 -0.38 13.23
CA TYR A 202 -10.21 -1.83 13.16
C TYR A 202 -9.67 -2.40 14.48
N ALA A 203 -8.68 -1.75 15.04
CA ALA A 203 -8.13 -2.13 16.34
C ALA A 203 -9.21 -2.10 17.41
N ASP A 204 -9.98 -1.03 17.55
CA ASP A 204 -11.07 -0.92 18.50
C ASP A 204 -12.12 -2.02 18.33
N ALA A 205 -12.50 -2.32 17.07
CA ALA A 205 -13.44 -3.38 16.77
C ALA A 205 -12.91 -4.77 17.21
N MET A 206 -11.63 -5.06 16.96
CA MET A 206 -11.02 -6.33 17.35
C MET A 206 -10.80 -6.44 18.86
N LEU A 207 -10.48 -5.35 19.54
CA LEU A 207 -10.36 -5.31 20.99
C LEU A 207 -11.72 -5.60 21.66
N LYS A 208 -12.79 -4.94 21.20
CA LYS A 208 -14.17 -5.18 21.67
C LYS A 208 -14.64 -6.61 21.39
N ALA A 209 -14.18 -7.21 20.29
CA ALA A 209 -14.48 -8.62 19.96
C ALA A 209 -13.63 -9.64 20.76
N GLY A 210 -12.71 -9.19 21.64
CA GLY A 210 -11.80 -10.05 22.38
C GLY A 210 -10.75 -10.78 21.53
N LYS A 211 -10.39 -10.23 20.37
CA LYS A 211 -9.46 -10.80 19.39
C LYS A 211 -8.44 -9.77 18.92
N PRO A 212 -7.75 -9.06 19.83
CA PRO A 212 -6.89 -7.94 19.47
C PRO A 212 -5.72 -8.35 18.53
N GLU A 213 -5.21 -9.57 18.65
CA GLU A 213 -4.14 -10.11 17.79
C GLU A 213 -4.52 -10.22 16.32
N THR A 214 -5.80 -10.11 15.98
CA THR A 214 -6.29 -10.20 14.60
C THR A 214 -5.69 -9.10 13.72
N ILE A 215 -5.45 -7.90 14.25
CA ILE A 215 -4.86 -6.81 13.45
C ILE A 215 -3.43 -7.11 12.97
N ASP A 216 -2.72 -8.00 13.66
CA ASP A 216 -1.35 -8.39 13.33
C ASP A 216 -1.28 -9.60 12.39
N ASN A 217 -2.37 -10.38 12.31
CA ASN A 217 -2.45 -11.60 11.51
C ASN A 217 -3.30 -11.43 10.24
N LYS A 218 -4.27 -10.53 10.28
CA LYS A 218 -5.15 -10.19 9.16
C LYS A 218 -5.11 -8.68 8.93
N PRO A 219 -4.07 -8.20 8.25
CA PRO A 219 -3.78 -6.78 8.17
C PRO A 219 -4.84 -6.02 7.38
N VAL A 220 -5.20 -4.85 7.89
CA VAL A 220 -6.03 -3.84 7.23
C VAL A 220 -5.23 -2.55 7.14
N GLY A 221 -5.04 -2.04 5.95
CA GLY A 221 -4.29 -0.83 5.68
C GLY A 221 -4.93 0.01 4.59
N THR A 222 -4.16 0.94 4.04
CA THR A 222 -4.57 1.87 2.99
C THR A 222 -3.82 1.62 1.67
N GLY A 223 -3.06 0.53 1.58
CA GLY A 223 -2.14 0.22 0.50
C GLY A 223 -2.79 -0.27 -0.80
N PRO A 224 -1.97 -0.54 -1.83
CA PRO A 224 -2.44 -0.94 -3.16
C PRO A 224 -3.08 -2.33 -3.24
N PHE A 225 -2.84 -3.18 -2.25
CA PHE A 225 -3.41 -4.53 -2.21
C PHE A 225 -4.11 -4.81 -0.87
N ILE A 226 -5.25 -5.47 -0.97
CA ILE A 226 -6.06 -5.95 0.16
C ILE A 226 -5.65 -7.38 0.47
N PHE A 227 -5.31 -7.66 1.72
CA PHE A 227 -5.04 -9.01 2.20
C PHE A 227 -6.33 -9.86 2.17
N VAL A 228 -6.24 -11.06 1.60
CA VAL A 228 -7.39 -11.98 1.49
C VAL A 228 -7.26 -13.14 2.45
N ASP A 229 -6.13 -13.84 2.40
CA ASP A 229 -5.91 -15.05 3.20
C ASP A 229 -4.42 -15.40 3.28
N TYR A 230 -4.07 -16.13 4.32
CA TYR A 230 -2.77 -16.76 4.50
C TYR A 230 -2.93 -18.22 4.87
N LYS A 231 -2.48 -19.10 3.98
CA LYS A 231 -2.32 -20.52 4.26
C LYS A 231 -0.89 -20.75 4.74
N THR A 232 -0.75 -21.08 6.02
CA THR A 232 0.55 -21.29 6.66
C THR A 232 1.44 -22.18 5.82
N ASP A 233 2.70 -21.77 5.64
CA ASP A 233 3.75 -22.46 4.86
C ASP A 233 3.39 -22.71 3.39
N GLN A 234 2.34 -22.09 2.85
CA GLN A 234 1.92 -22.21 1.46
C GLN A 234 1.96 -20.87 0.72
N ALA A 235 1.02 -19.97 1.07
CA ALA A 235 0.93 -18.68 0.39
C ALA A 235 0.12 -17.64 1.18
N ALA A 236 0.51 -16.36 1.01
CA ALA A 236 -0.35 -15.22 1.30
C ALA A 236 -0.96 -14.69 -0.01
N GLN A 237 -2.25 -14.37 0.01
CA GLN A 237 -3.03 -13.95 -1.15
C GLN A 237 -3.59 -12.56 -0.97
N TYR A 238 -3.56 -11.77 -2.03
CA TYR A 238 -4.02 -10.40 -2.06
C TYR A 238 -4.79 -10.11 -3.34
N VAL A 239 -5.72 -9.16 -3.27
CA VAL A 239 -6.42 -8.58 -4.43
C VAL A 239 -6.12 -7.10 -4.52
N ALA A 240 -6.23 -6.54 -5.72
CA ALA A 240 -6.05 -5.11 -5.92
C ALA A 240 -7.04 -4.30 -5.09
N ASN A 241 -6.57 -3.18 -4.55
CA ASN A 241 -7.42 -2.18 -3.93
C ASN A 241 -7.96 -1.25 -5.03
N GLU A 242 -9.23 -1.43 -5.38
CA GLU A 242 -9.90 -0.64 -6.43
C GLU A 242 -10.02 0.85 -6.07
N THR A 243 -9.96 1.16 -4.77
CA THR A 243 -10.08 2.54 -4.25
C THR A 243 -8.76 3.12 -3.76
N TYR A 244 -7.63 2.55 -4.22
CA TYR A 244 -6.31 3.01 -3.78
C TYR A 244 -6.09 4.49 -4.13
N TRP A 245 -5.76 5.29 -3.15
CA TRP A 245 -5.65 6.75 -3.27
C TRP A 245 -4.55 7.24 -4.24
N LYS A 246 -3.55 6.42 -4.56
CA LYS A 246 -2.56 6.69 -5.62
C LYS A 246 -2.96 6.13 -6.99
N GLY A 247 -4.16 5.57 -7.12
CA GLY A 247 -4.63 4.89 -8.32
C GLY A 247 -4.44 3.37 -8.23
N ARG A 248 -5.36 2.65 -8.87
CA ARG A 248 -5.37 1.18 -8.88
C ARG A 248 -4.09 0.63 -9.54
N THR A 249 -3.53 -0.41 -8.94
CA THR A 249 -2.45 -1.20 -9.56
C THR A 249 -2.95 -1.93 -10.83
N PRO A 250 -2.11 -2.12 -11.87
CA PRO A 250 -2.47 -2.90 -13.05
C PRO A 250 -2.64 -4.40 -12.79
N LEU A 251 -2.15 -4.91 -11.66
CA LEU A 251 -2.33 -6.30 -11.24
C LEU A 251 -3.68 -6.47 -10.53
N ASP A 252 -4.39 -7.58 -10.80
CA ASP A 252 -5.63 -7.92 -10.10
C ASP A 252 -5.34 -8.68 -8.82
N ARG A 253 -4.29 -9.49 -8.82
CA ARG A 253 -3.91 -10.34 -7.69
C ARG A 253 -2.40 -10.35 -7.48
N LEU A 254 -2.02 -10.50 -6.22
CA LEU A 254 -0.66 -10.80 -5.79
C LEU A 254 -0.70 -12.08 -4.93
N VAL A 255 0.20 -13.01 -5.20
CA VAL A 255 0.39 -14.22 -4.41
C VAL A 255 1.84 -14.29 -3.97
N ILE A 256 2.07 -14.33 -2.66
CA ILE A 256 3.39 -14.59 -2.09
C ILE A 256 3.45 -16.07 -1.74
N SER A 257 4.06 -16.85 -2.62
CA SER A 257 4.16 -18.31 -2.51
C SER A 257 5.42 -18.72 -1.75
N ILE A 258 5.26 -19.58 -0.75
CA ILE A 258 6.36 -20.06 0.06
C ILE A 258 6.92 -21.33 -0.59
N VAL A 259 8.13 -21.25 -1.10
CA VAL A 259 8.84 -22.34 -1.82
C VAL A 259 10.25 -22.41 -1.27
N PRO A 260 10.51 -23.22 -0.22
CA PRO A 260 11.81 -23.27 0.44
C PRO A 260 12.96 -23.74 -0.45
N ASP A 261 12.71 -24.67 -1.36
CA ASP A 261 13.74 -25.22 -2.24
C ASP A 261 14.10 -24.28 -3.40
N ALA A 262 15.38 -23.96 -3.54
CA ALA A 262 15.87 -23.00 -4.53
C ALA A 262 15.71 -23.49 -5.98
N THR A 263 15.90 -24.79 -6.21
CA THR A 263 15.77 -25.41 -7.54
C THR A 263 14.32 -25.35 -8.01
N THR A 264 13.38 -25.62 -7.09
CA THR A 264 11.96 -25.51 -7.35
C THR A 264 11.55 -24.06 -7.66
N ARG A 265 12.09 -23.03 -6.93
CA ARG A 265 11.83 -21.62 -7.26
C ARG A 265 12.33 -21.26 -8.66
N TYR A 266 13.53 -21.73 -9.02
CA TYR A 266 14.10 -21.51 -10.35
C TYR A 266 13.26 -22.17 -11.45
N ALA A 267 12.85 -23.42 -11.26
CA ALA A 267 11.99 -24.12 -12.20
C ALA A 267 10.64 -23.43 -12.40
N LYS A 268 10.02 -22.91 -11.30
CA LYS A 268 8.79 -22.12 -11.39
C LYS A 268 8.99 -20.83 -12.19
N LEU A 269 10.10 -20.13 -12.01
CA LEU A 269 10.42 -18.93 -12.77
C LEU A 269 10.57 -19.21 -14.27
N GLN A 270 11.17 -20.36 -14.63
CA GLN A 270 11.32 -20.78 -16.04
C GLN A 270 9.99 -21.17 -16.69
N ALA A 271 9.06 -21.68 -15.90
CA ALA A 271 7.75 -22.11 -16.39
C ALA A 271 6.74 -20.96 -16.55
N GLY A 272 7.00 -19.78 -16.01
CA GLY A 272 6.13 -18.58 -16.06
C GLY A 272 5.33 -18.40 -14.77
#